data_63e78dae39809ee23e9d1309d5e3ce70
#
_entry.id   63e78dae39809ee23e9d1309d5e3ce70
#
_cell.length_a   1.000
_cell.length_b   1.000
_cell.length_c   1.000
_cell.angle_alpha   90.00
_cell.angle_beta   90.00
_cell.angle_gamma   90.00
#
_symmetry.space_group_name_H-M   'P 1'
#
loop_
_entity.id
_entity.type
_entity.pdbx_description
1 polymer ?
#
loop_
_entity_poly.entity_id
_entity_poly.type
_entity_poly.pdbx_seq_one_letter_code
_entity_poly.pdbx_strand_id
1 'polypeptide(L)'
;MPSINRRSFFAAAGVAALAAAVPITGIRALAAGTPAVAFHNPLAEQRADPYIIKHDGTYYFTATVPVADRIFLRKSSTLQGLGSAQEITIWNKHESGEMSANIWAPELHRVNGNWYIYFAAGRTDDGFRIRMYVLENTSEDPTTGTWTEKGQITTHADGFSLDATTFFHGDEQYLCWTQYDPEPDGTSLYLATMADPWTLKSDPVRISMPEYDWEKYGHIVDEGPAVLKRNGRVFITFSASWTGAEYKLGLLTASEDADLLDASSWSKNPQPVFQSHDGASQYGPGHNSFTVSEDGQSDILVYHARPYKDIDGNPLDNPDRHTRLQKLYWNADGTPNFGIPVPDGPTPFRFLVHGGDDRYLNHFDSRLRAGEPAMLADSQFMIVAGLAGSGSVSLRSANYPDRYLRHRNGEFWLDAFEDTDLYKQDASFQQRAGLADSNGVSFQSVNYPDYYLRRSGDYVDLGLTGTTAEQSDATFFLE
;
A
#
# COMPACT_ATOMS: atom_id res chain seq x y z
N MET A 1 -52.69 20.10 -36.79
CA MET A 1 -52.06 21.14 -35.96
C MET A 1 -51.12 20.42 -35.00
N PRO A 2 -49.84 20.53 -35.16
CA PRO A 2 -48.90 19.80 -34.34
C PRO A 2 -48.46 20.61 -33.12
N SER A 3 -48.41 19.97 -31.96
CA SER A 3 -47.89 20.47 -30.71
C SER A 3 -46.40 20.29 -30.63
N ILE A 4 -45.68 21.36 -30.43
CA ILE A 4 -44.21 21.40 -30.26
C ILE A 4 -43.90 21.09 -28.81
N ASN A 5 -43.14 20.02 -28.61
CA ASN A 5 -42.61 19.62 -27.31
C ASN A 5 -41.18 20.16 -27.15
N ARG A 6 -40.99 21.14 -26.29
CA ARG A 6 -39.66 21.67 -25.94
C ARG A 6 -39.03 20.79 -24.86
N ARG A 7 -37.99 20.03 -25.23
CA ARG A 7 -37.10 19.42 -24.26
C ARG A 7 -36.03 20.44 -23.85
N SER A 8 -36.06 20.80 -22.58
CA SER A 8 -35.01 21.59 -21.94
C SER A 8 -33.80 20.71 -21.65
N PHE A 9 -32.69 20.99 -22.28
CA PHE A 9 -31.38 20.42 -21.91
C PHE A 9 -30.85 21.21 -20.72
N PHE A 10 -30.75 20.59 -19.56
CA PHE A 10 -29.88 21.08 -18.49
C PHE A 10 -28.46 20.51 -18.77
N ALA A 11 -27.57 21.37 -19.21
CA ALA A 11 -26.14 21.07 -19.20
C ALA A 11 -25.62 21.25 -17.77
N ALA A 12 -25.34 20.15 -17.09
CA ALA A 12 -24.54 20.18 -15.88
C ALA A 12 -23.08 20.44 -16.29
N ALA A 13 -22.60 21.64 -16.02
CA ALA A 13 -21.17 21.94 -16.14
C ALA A 13 -20.43 21.26 -14.97
N GLY A 14 -19.81 20.11 -15.24
CA GLY A 14 -18.86 19.51 -14.34
C GLY A 14 -17.61 20.40 -14.28
N VAL A 15 -17.37 21.03 -13.14
CA VAL A 15 -16.09 21.68 -12.85
C VAL A 15 -15.09 20.57 -12.55
N ALA A 16 -14.33 20.16 -13.56
CA ALA A 16 -13.12 19.39 -13.35
C ALA A 16 -12.10 20.33 -12.69
N ALA A 17 -11.90 20.18 -11.39
CA ALA A 17 -10.77 20.79 -10.71
C ALA A 17 -9.51 20.08 -11.19
N LEU A 18 -8.83 20.64 -12.16
CA LEU A 18 -7.44 20.32 -12.46
C LEU A 18 -6.62 20.70 -11.22
N ALA A 19 -6.31 19.73 -10.37
CA ALA A 19 -5.24 19.88 -9.40
C ALA A 19 -3.92 19.95 -10.19
N ALA A 20 -3.48 21.18 -10.50
CA ALA A 20 -2.14 21.41 -10.99
C ALA A 20 -1.19 20.88 -9.92
N ALA A 21 -0.39 19.88 -10.25
CA ALA A 21 0.74 19.44 -9.46
C ALA A 21 1.72 20.64 -9.36
N VAL A 22 1.61 21.40 -8.28
CA VAL A 22 2.62 22.39 -7.92
C VAL A 22 3.84 21.58 -7.50
N PRO A 23 5.01 21.71 -8.16
CA PRO A 23 6.21 21.07 -7.68
C PRO A 23 6.45 21.55 -6.25
N ILE A 24 6.55 20.63 -5.30
CA ILE A 24 6.89 20.93 -3.90
C ILE A 24 8.38 21.29 -3.85
N THR A 25 8.74 22.45 -4.40
CA THR A 25 10.04 23.08 -4.21
C THR A 25 9.91 23.98 -2.98
N GLY A 26 10.04 23.39 -1.78
CA GLY A 26 9.97 24.20 -0.57
C GLY A 26 9.81 23.45 0.75
N ILE A 27 9.75 22.13 0.77
CA ILE A 27 10.01 21.41 2.02
C ILE A 27 11.51 21.54 2.24
N ARG A 28 11.93 22.56 3.03
CA ARG A 28 13.29 22.58 3.59
C ARG A 28 13.51 21.21 4.21
N ALA A 29 14.62 20.56 3.84
CA ALA A 29 15.06 19.32 4.43
C ALA A 29 14.71 19.34 5.91
N LEU A 30 13.89 18.38 6.35
CA LEU A 30 13.64 18.14 7.75
C LEU A 30 15.02 18.02 8.41
N ALA A 31 15.27 18.77 9.47
CA ALA A 31 16.51 18.65 10.24
C ALA A 31 16.70 17.19 10.66
N ALA A 32 17.93 16.78 10.89
CA ALA A 32 18.35 15.42 11.28
C ALA A 32 17.33 14.76 12.22
N GLY A 33 16.68 13.69 11.77
CA GLY A 33 15.48 13.09 12.36
C GLY A 33 14.36 12.91 11.35
N THR A 34 14.65 13.09 10.06
CA THR A 34 13.69 12.80 8.97
C THR A 34 13.22 11.37 9.10
N PRO A 35 11.90 11.11 9.17
CA PRO A 35 11.41 9.75 9.14
C PRO A 35 11.95 9.09 7.88
N ALA A 36 12.44 7.89 8.04
CA ALA A 36 13.09 7.12 6.99
C ALA A 36 12.14 6.71 5.85
N VAL A 37 10.87 7.07 5.94
CA VAL A 37 9.82 6.70 4.99
C VAL A 37 9.07 7.95 4.55
N ALA A 38 9.31 8.39 3.32
CA ALA A 38 8.54 9.47 2.70
C ALA A 38 8.23 9.12 1.25
N PHE A 39 6.95 9.02 0.91
CA PHE A 39 6.45 8.78 -0.44
C PHE A 39 5.16 9.55 -0.65
N HIS A 40 4.69 9.58 -1.89
CA HIS A 40 3.43 10.21 -2.29
C HIS A 40 2.57 9.18 -3.03
N ASN A 41 1.31 9.04 -2.65
CA ASN A 41 0.34 8.17 -3.29
C ASN A 41 -0.56 8.91 -4.28
N PRO A 42 -0.95 8.27 -5.41
CA PRO A 42 -0.43 6.99 -5.84
C PRO A 42 1.06 7.07 -6.23
N LEU A 43 1.81 5.98 -6.01
CA LEU A 43 3.20 5.89 -6.46
C LEU A 43 3.28 5.81 -7.99
N ALA A 44 2.40 5.00 -8.59
CA ALA A 44 2.30 4.85 -10.04
C ALA A 44 0.84 4.60 -10.45
N GLU A 45 0.34 5.43 -11.38
CA GLU A 45 -0.99 5.24 -11.94
C GLU A 45 -1.03 4.04 -12.89
N GLN A 46 -2.17 3.33 -12.90
CA GLN A 46 -2.45 2.22 -13.82
C GLN A 46 -1.35 1.15 -13.83
N ARG A 47 -0.87 0.79 -12.64
CA ARG A 47 0.08 -0.31 -12.41
C ARG A 47 -0.52 -1.21 -11.34
N ALA A 48 -1.29 -2.23 -11.82
CA ALA A 48 -1.90 -3.24 -10.97
C ALA A 48 -0.87 -4.28 -10.51
N ASP A 49 -1.20 -5.03 -9.47
CA ASP A 49 -0.43 -6.19 -9.01
C ASP A 49 1.06 -5.82 -8.76
N PRO A 50 1.31 -4.78 -7.92
CA PRO A 50 2.63 -4.18 -7.81
C PRO A 50 3.58 -5.04 -6.98
N TYR A 51 4.80 -5.20 -7.46
CA TYR A 51 5.87 -5.88 -6.73
C TYR A 51 7.10 -4.97 -6.60
N ILE A 52 7.58 -4.78 -5.37
CA ILE A 52 8.78 -3.99 -5.10
C ILE A 52 9.75 -4.82 -4.25
N ILE A 53 10.95 -5.04 -4.75
CA ILE A 53 12.05 -5.63 -4.01
C ILE A 53 13.16 -4.62 -3.80
N LYS A 54 13.79 -4.64 -2.60
CA LYS A 54 15.02 -3.89 -2.30
C LYS A 54 16.21 -4.85 -2.30
N HIS A 55 17.23 -4.53 -3.09
CA HIS A 55 18.48 -5.27 -3.11
C HIS A 55 19.67 -4.32 -3.21
N ASP A 56 20.66 -4.47 -2.34
CA ASP A 56 21.88 -3.65 -2.29
C ASP A 56 21.63 -2.14 -2.37
N GLY A 57 20.64 -1.66 -1.59
CA GLY A 57 20.27 -0.24 -1.52
C GLY A 57 19.49 0.28 -2.71
N THR A 58 19.15 -0.57 -3.69
CA THR A 58 18.34 -0.23 -4.87
C THR A 58 16.98 -0.93 -4.77
N TYR A 59 15.91 -0.17 -5.03
CA TYR A 59 14.57 -0.70 -5.22
C TYR A 59 14.33 -1.00 -6.69
N TYR A 60 13.70 -2.14 -6.94
CA TYR A 60 13.21 -2.54 -8.26
C TYR A 60 11.70 -2.71 -8.18
N PHE A 61 10.98 -2.19 -9.17
CA PHE A 61 9.52 -2.21 -9.25
C PHE A 61 9.07 -2.80 -10.57
N THR A 62 8.11 -3.69 -10.50
CA THR A 62 7.35 -4.23 -11.62
C THR A 62 5.86 -4.31 -11.27
N ALA A 63 5.00 -4.39 -12.26
CA ALA A 63 3.55 -4.46 -12.12
C ALA A 63 2.90 -4.89 -13.43
N THR A 64 1.64 -5.28 -13.39
CA THR A 64 0.82 -5.47 -14.60
C THR A 64 0.58 -4.12 -15.28
N VAL A 65 0.88 -4.05 -16.59
CA VAL A 65 0.54 -2.89 -17.42
C VAL A 65 -0.87 -3.01 -17.99
N PRO A 66 -1.61 -1.90 -18.27
CA PRO A 66 -3.00 -1.95 -18.73
C PRO A 66 -3.25 -2.79 -19.98
N VAL A 67 -2.28 -2.82 -20.89
CA VAL A 67 -2.36 -3.57 -22.15
C VAL A 67 -1.89 -5.02 -22.03
N ALA A 68 -1.38 -5.43 -20.87
CA ALA A 68 -0.93 -6.78 -20.52
C ALA A 68 -0.07 -7.45 -21.63
N ASP A 69 0.91 -6.69 -22.16
CA ASP A 69 1.70 -7.11 -23.34
C ASP A 69 3.21 -7.24 -23.09
N ARG A 70 3.69 -6.84 -21.91
CA ARG A 70 5.11 -6.82 -21.56
C ARG A 70 5.36 -6.87 -20.08
N ILE A 71 6.61 -7.11 -19.74
CA ILE A 71 7.17 -6.96 -18.39
C ILE A 71 8.18 -5.82 -18.41
N PHE A 72 8.11 -4.93 -17.44
CA PHE A 72 9.02 -3.82 -17.25
C PHE A 72 9.67 -3.84 -15.89
N LEU A 73 10.79 -3.17 -15.74
CA LEU A 73 11.39 -2.82 -14.46
C LEU A 73 11.60 -1.30 -14.38
N ARG A 74 11.37 -0.73 -13.20
CA ARG A 74 11.90 0.57 -12.78
C ARG A 74 12.90 0.35 -11.66
N LYS A 75 13.90 1.20 -11.52
CA LYS A 75 14.83 1.17 -10.39
C LYS A 75 15.08 2.54 -9.80
N SER A 76 15.29 2.60 -8.49
CA SER A 76 15.62 3.82 -7.77
C SER A 76 16.31 3.50 -6.45
N SER A 77 17.07 4.44 -5.91
CA SER A 77 17.62 4.34 -4.54
C SER A 77 16.60 4.68 -3.46
N THR A 78 15.41 5.18 -3.82
CA THR A 78 14.34 5.53 -2.89
C THR A 78 13.00 5.00 -3.39
N LEU A 79 12.07 4.71 -2.48
CA LEU A 79 10.70 4.31 -2.80
C LEU A 79 9.99 5.38 -3.64
N GLN A 80 10.06 6.65 -3.22
CA GLN A 80 9.46 7.76 -3.96
C GLN A 80 10.00 7.89 -5.37
N GLY A 81 11.30 7.65 -5.56
CA GLY A 81 11.95 7.75 -6.87
C GLY A 81 11.43 6.75 -7.90
N LEU A 82 10.87 5.60 -7.46
CA LEU A 82 10.24 4.61 -8.35
C LEU A 82 9.05 5.19 -9.13
N GLY A 83 8.31 6.14 -8.53
CA GLY A 83 7.15 6.76 -9.16
C GLY A 83 7.47 7.48 -10.48
N SER A 84 8.66 8.10 -10.57
CA SER A 84 9.13 8.85 -11.75
C SER A 84 10.27 8.15 -12.51
N ALA A 85 10.76 7.00 -12.05
CA ALA A 85 11.82 6.26 -12.71
C ALA A 85 11.37 5.76 -14.10
N GLN A 86 12.30 5.75 -15.03
CA GLN A 86 12.06 5.26 -16.39
C GLN A 86 11.69 3.76 -16.36
N GLU A 87 10.64 3.39 -17.10
CA GLU A 87 10.32 1.99 -17.38
C GLU A 87 11.29 1.42 -18.41
N ILE A 88 11.92 0.31 -18.05
CA ILE A 88 12.79 -0.47 -18.94
C ILE A 88 12.03 -1.75 -19.25
N THR A 89 11.53 -1.88 -20.49
CA THR A 89 10.92 -3.13 -20.94
C THR A 89 12.00 -4.20 -21.02
N ILE A 90 11.81 -5.30 -20.30
CA ILE A 90 12.77 -6.38 -20.21
C ILE A 90 12.35 -7.61 -21.03
N TRP A 91 11.04 -7.75 -21.27
CA TRP A 91 10.48 -8.83 -22.05
C TRP A 91 9.12 -8.41 -22.65
N ASN A 92 8.80 -8.90 -23.84
CA ASN A 92 7.52 -8.67 -24.52
C ASN A 92 6.83 -10.01 -24.78
N LYS A 93 5.50 -10.01 -24.77
CA LYS A 93 4.70 -11.19 -25.09
C LYS A 93 5.01 -11.75 -26.47
N HIS A 94 4.79 -13.02 -26.66
CA HIS A 94 4.87 -13.67 -27.96
C HIS A 94 3.73 -13.18 -28.90
N GLU A 95 3.92 -13.33 -30.20
CA GLU A 95 2.90 -13.01 -31.19
C GLU A 95 1.74 -14.06 -31.15
N SER A 96 2.05 -15.31 -30.83
CA SER A 96 1.10 -16.42 -30.75
C SER A 96 1.62 -17.57 -29.88
N GLY A 97 0.75 -18.51 -29.54
CA GLY A 97 1.09 -19.64 -28.67
C GLY A 97 1.12 -19.27 -27.19
N GLU A 98 1.95 -19.96 -26.43
CA GLU A 98 2.12 -19.67 -24.99
C GLU A 98 2.71 -18.28 -24.80
N MET A 99 2.36 -17.63 -23.68
CA MET A 99 2.83 -16.28 -23.30
C MET A 99 2.49 -15.19 -24.35
N SER A 100 1.39 -15.31 -25.07
CA SER A 100 1.01 -14.36 -26.12
C SER A 100 -0.17 -13.44 -25.74
N ALA A 101 -0.77 -13.62 -24.56
CA ALA A 101 -1.86 -12.80 -24.05
C ALA A 101 -1.81 -12.71 -22.51
N ASN A 102 -2.41 -11.67 -21.95
CA ASN A 102 -2.66 -11.52 -20.52
C ASN A 102 -1.39 -11.72 -19.67
N ILE A 103 -0.38 -10.91 -19.93
CA ILE A 103 0.87 -10.91 -19.14
C ILE A 103 0.56 -10.19 -17.83
N TRP A 104 0.36 -10.97 -16.73
CA TRP A 104 -0.12 -10.46 -15.45
C TRP A 104 0.80 -10.76 -14.29
N ALA A 105 0.69 -9.94 -13.25
CA ALA A 105 1.30 -10.11 -11.93
C ALA A 105 2.77 -10.56 -11.95
N PRO A 106 3.68 -9.82 -12.61
CA PRO A 106 5.10 -10.14 -12.58
C PRO A 106 5.69 -9.85 -11.20
N GLU A 107 6.42 -10.82 -10.63
CA GLU A 107 7.18 -10.68 -9.40
C GLU A 107 8.67 -10.90 -9.63
N LEU A 108 9.51 -9.98 -9.18
CA LEU A 108 10.97 -10.03 -9.31
C LEU A 108 11.62 -10.59 -8.04
N HIS A 109 12.26 -11.73 -8.14
CA HIS A 109 12.94 -12.40 -7.02
C HIS A 109 14.42 -12.61 -7.31
N ARG A 110 15.25 -12.62 -6.24
CA ARG A 110 16.66 -13.01 -6.32
C ARG A 110 16.87 -14.34 -5.61
N VAL A 111 17.28 -15.35 -6.38
CA VAL A 111 17.50 -16.70 -5.88
C VAL A 111 18.91 -17.16 -6.28
N ASN A 112 19.70 -17.59 -5.30
CA ASN A 112 21.07 -18.11 -5.53
C ASN A 112 21.96 -17.22 -6.41
N GLY A 113 21.80 -15.87 -6.27
CA GLY A 113 22.62 -14.91 -7.01
C GLY A 113 22.09 -14.52 -8.39
N ASN A 114 21.04 -15.16 -8.90
CA ASN A 114 20.36 -14.81 -10.15
C ASN A 114 19.01 -14.15 -9.89
N TRP A 115 18.53 -13.42 -10.90
CA TRP A 115 17.20 -12.80 -10.88
C TRP A 115 16.20 -13.67 -11.63
N TYR A 116 15.00 -13.76 -11.06
CA TYR A 116 13.88 -14.49 -11.65
C TYR A 116 12.66 -13.61 -11.66
N ILE A 117 11.87 -13.66 -12.75
CA ILE A 117 10.52 -13.11 -12.77
C ILE A 117 9.54 -14.26 -12.93
N TYR A 118 8.64 -14.35 -11.96
CA TYR A 118 7.45 -15.19 -12.02
C TYR A 118 6.30 -14.34 -12.54
N PHE A 119 5.52 -14.86 -13.49
CA PHE A 119 4.38 -14.13 -14.04
C PHE A 119 3.34 -15.10 -14.59
N ALA A 120 2.10 -14.61 -14.74
CA ALA A 120 1.03 -15.34 -15.39
C ALA A 120 0.90 -14.89 -16.83
N ALA A 121 0.55 -15.84 -17.71
CA ALA A 121 0.29 -15.53 -19.11
C ALA A 121 -0.72 -16.52 -19.71
N GLY A 122 -1.49 -16.03 -20.69
CA GLY A 122 -2.40 -16.80 -21.52
C GLY A 122 -1.94 -16.89 -22.98
N ARG A 123 -2.85 -17.31 -23.85
CA ARG A 123 -2.65 -17.46 -25.30
C ARG A 123 -3.59 -16.54 -26.07
N THR A 124 -3.19 -16.08 -27.24
CA THR A 124 -4.05 -15.27 -28.10
C THR A 124 -5.30 -16.00 -28.61
N ASP A 125 -5.24 -17.33 -28.74
CA ASP A 125 -6.37 -18.17 -29.13
C ASP A 125 -7.24 -18.64 -27.94
N ASP A 126 -6.73 -18.51 -26.71
CA ASP A 126 -7.45 -18.77 -25.45
C ASP A 126 -6.82 -17.93 -24.34
N GLY A 127 -7.27 -16.68 -24.21
CA GLY A 127 -6.71 -15.71 -23.26
C GLY A 127 -6.77 -16.16 -21.80
N PHE A 128 -7.79 -16.96 -21.44
CA PHE A 128 -7.96 -17.47 -20.07
C PHE A 128 -7.34 -18.85 -19.83
N ARG A 129 -6.61 -19.39 -20.77
CA ARG A 129 -5.69 -20.51 -20.51
C ARG A 129 -4.43 -20.00 -19.82
N ILE A 130 -4.62 -19.45 -18.63
CA ILE A 130 -3.56 -18.85 -17.83
C ILE A 130 -2.68 -19.92 -17.19
N ARG A 131 -1.37 -19.73 -17.29
CA ARG A 131 -0.33 -20.56 -16.66
C ARG A 131 0.77 -19.65 -16.08
N MET A 132 1.55 -20.19 -15.15
CA MET A 132 2.72 -19.54 -14.55
C MET A 132 3.98 -19.82 -15.36
N TYR A 133 4.76 -18.78 -15.62
CA TYR A 133 6.01 -18.85 -16.36
C TYR A 133 7.15 -18.17 -15.58
N VAL A 134 8.37 -18.51 -15.95
CA VAL A 134 9.58 -17.98 -15.31
C VAL A 134 10.56 -17.45 -16.35
N LEU A 135 11.10 -16.25 -16.09
CA LEU A 135 12.26 -15.69 -16.77
C LEU A 135 13.46 -15.69 -15.82
N GLU A 136 14.66 -15.89 -16.35
CA GLU A 136 15.92 -15.83 -15.61
C GLU A 136 16.85 -14.77 -16.20
N ASN A 137 17.53 -14.01 -15.32
CA ASN A 137 18.61 -13.09 -15.69
C ASN A 137 19.78 -13.28 -14.72
N THR A 138 20.99 -13.52 -15.28
CA THR A 138 22.22 -13.77 -14.51
C THR A 138 23.07 -12.51 -14.32
N SER A 139 22.62 -11.35 -14.82
CA SER A 139 23.30 -10.07 -14.63
C SER A 139 23.16 -9.59 -13.18
N GLU A 140 24.12 -8.82 -12.70
CA GLU A 140 24.06 -8.21 -11.36
C GLU A 140 22.87 -7.24 -11.25
N ASP A 141 22.64 -6.42 -12.27
CA ASP A 141 21.51 -5.50 -12.39
C ASP A 141 20.45 -6.09 -13.31
N PRO A 142 19.23 -6.40 -12.79
CA PRO A 142 18.17 -7.04 -13.58
C PRO A 142 17.60 -6.14 -14.70
N THR A 143 17.89 -4.83 -14.68
CA THR A 143 17.51 -3.90 -15.76
C THR A 143 18.42 -3.99 -16.97
N THR A 144 19.46 -4.82 -16.92
CA THR A 144 20.45 -5.04 -17.97
C THR A 144 20.57 -6.53 -18.31
N GLY A 145 21.38 -6.84 -19.35
CA GLY A 145 21.58 -8.24 -19.75
C GLY A 145 20.40 -8.83 -20.50
N THR A 146 20.34 -10.15 -20.50
CA THR A 146 19.32 -10.92 -21.25
C THR A 146 18.46 -11.72 -20.27
N TRP A 147 17.14 -11.63 -20.46
CA TRP A 147 16.16 -12.47 -19.80
C TRP A 147 15.89 -13.72 -20.64
N THR A 148 16.07 -14.88 -20.03
CA THR A 148 15.92 -16.19 -20.67
C THR A 148 14.66 -16.88 -20.15
N GLU A 149 13.79 -17.33 -21.04
CA GLU A 149 12.58 -18.08 -20.70
C GLU A 149 12.97 -19.46 -20.17
N LYS A 150 12.45 -19.80 -18.97
CA LYS A 150 12.62 -21.14 -18.36
C LYS A 150 11.41 -22.03 -18.64
N GLY A 151 10.36 -21.48 -19.20
CA GLY A 151 9.12 -22.17 -19.53
C GLY A 151 8.05 -22.12 -18.44
N GLN A 152 7.07 -22.96 -18.56
CA GLN A 152 5.94 -23.08 -17.64
C GLN A 152 6.34 -23.82 -16.36
N ILE A 153 5.88 -23.34 -15.20
CA ILE A 153 5.90 -24.12 -13.97
C ILE A 153 4.79 -25.17 -14.06
N THR A 154 5.18 -26.44 -14.06
CA THR A 154 4.23 -27.55 -14.09
C THR A 154 3.70 -27.81 -12.68
N THR A 155 2.41 -27.63 -12.48
CA THR A 155 1.69 -27.98 -11.24
C THR A 155 1.07 -29.38 -11.36
N HIS A 156 0.49 -29.89 -10.27
CA HIS A 156 -0.16 -31.22 -10.23
C HIS A 156 -1.39 -31.34 -11.16
N ALA A 157 -1.98 -30.21 -11.52
CA ALA A 157 -3.09 -30.13 -12.46
C ALA A 157 -2.74 -29.12 -13.56
N ASP A 158 -2.78 -29.53 -14.83
CA ASP A 158 -2.63 -28.60 -15.96
C ASP A 158 -3.91 -27.75 -16.09
N GLY A 159 -4.10 -26.84 -15.11
CA GLY A 159 -5.25 -25.99 -14.98
C GLY A 159 -4.88 -24.51 -14.90
N PHE A 160 -5.88 -23.64 -14.81
CA PHE A 160 -5.71 -22.22 -14.58
C PHE A 160 -4.87 -22.01 -13.30
N SER A 161 -3.71 -21.34 -13.45
CA SER A 161 -2.79 -21.07 -12.36
C SER A 161 -2.05 -19.76 -12.58
N LEU A 162 -1.87 -18.95 -11.52
CA LEU A 162 -1.30 -17.61 -11.59
C LEU A 162 -0.70 -17.18 -10.25
N ASP A 163 -0.12 -15.99 -10.20
CA ASP A 163 0.30 -15.27 -9.01
C ASP A 163 1.31 -16.06 -8.17
N ALA A 164 2.37 -16.51 -8.81
CA ALA A 164 3.43 -17.26 -8.15
C ALA A 164 4.37 -16.33 -7.39
N THR A 165 4.48 -16.52 -6.07
CA THR A 165 5.49 -15.89 -5.23
C THR A 165 6.43 -16.94 -4.65
N THR A 166 7.71 -16.61 -4.46
CA THR A 166 8.71 -17.54 -3.89
C THR A 166 9.40 -16.95 -2.68
N PHE A 167 9.73 -17.82 -1.72
CA PHE A 167 10.44 -17.43 -0.50
C PHE A 167 11.26 -18.60 0.05
N PHE A 168 12.25 -18.27 0.88
CA PHE A 168 13.01 -19.28 1.62
C PHE A 168 12.46 -19.45 3.04
N HIS A 169 12.36 -20.71 3.47
CA HIS A 169 12.09 -21.07 4.86
C HIS A 169 13.07 -22.17 5.27
N GLY A 170 13.94 -21.87 6.25
CA GLY A 170 15.16 -22.66 6.45
C GLY A 170 16.03 -22.63 5.18
N ASP A 171 16.51 -23.80 4.79
CA ASP A 171 17.33 -23.99 3.59
C ASP A 171 16.50 -24.33 2.33
N GLU A 172 15.18 -24.46 2.46
CA GLU A 172 14.30 -24.86 1.37
C GLU A 172 13.66 -23.61 0.72
N GLN A 173 13.63 -23.62 -0.62
CA GLN A 173 12.85 -22.66 -1.40
C GLN A 173 11.43 -23.18 -1.56
N TYR A 174 10.45 -22.30 -1.31
CA TYR A 174 9.02 -22.56 -1.48
C TYR A 174 8.46 -21.71 -2.61
N LEU A 175 7.43 -22.24 -3.28
CA LEU A 175 6.55 -21.50 -4.17
C LEU A 175 5.14 -21.55 -3.59
N CYS A 176 4.51 -20.36 -3.48
CA CYS A 176 3.08 -20.23 -3.21
C CYS A 176 2.41 -19.65 -4.45
N TRP A 177 1.24 -20.18 -4.84
CA TRP A 177 0.55 -19.73 -6.04
C TRP A 177 -0.96 -19.93 -5.93
N THR A 178 -1.68 -19.34 -6.85
CA THR A 178 -3.12 -19.49 -7.05
C THR A 178 -3.41 -20.56 -8.09
N GLN A 179 -4.31 -21.49 -7.77
CA GLN A 179 -4.71 -22.58 -8.65
C GLN A 179 -6.25 -22.69 -8.66
N TYR A 180 -6.84 -22.89 -9.85
CA TYR A 180 -8.26 -23.25 -9.94
C TYR A 180 -8.51 -24.63 -9.34
N ASP A 181 -9.57 -24.70 -8.54
CA ASP A 181 -10.09 -25.90 -7.92
C ASP A 181 -11.53 -26.15 -8.34
N PRO A 182 -11.90 -27.39 -8.78
CA PRO A 182 -13.30 -27.74 -9.06
C PRO A 182 -14.20 -27.69 -7.83
N GLU A 183 -13.64 -27.77 -6.65
CA GLU A 183 -14.30 -27.56 -5.36
C GLU A 183 -13.44 -26.58 -4.54
N PRO A 184 -13.83 -25.31 -4.40
CA PRO A 184 -15.20 -24.73 -4.43
C PRO A 184 -15.71 -24.21 -5.79
N ASP A 185 -15.16 -24.59 -6.94
CA ASP A 185 -15.39 -24.01 -8.27
C ASP A 185 -14.85 -22.56 -8.32
N GLY A 186 -13.59 -22.43 -7.92
CA GLY A 186 -12.91 -21.14 -7.74
C GLY A 186 -11.41 -21.31 -7.65
N THR A 187 -10.70 -20.34 -7.12
CA THR A 187 -9.24 -20.43 -6.94
C THR A 187 -8.86 -20.57 -5.48
N SER A 188 -7.84 -21.38 -5.23
CA SER A 188 -7.28 -21.71 -3.93
C SER A 188 -5.77 -21.45 -3.93
N LEU A 189 -5.18 -21.30 -2.74
CA LEU A 189 -3.74 -21.15 -2.59
C LEU A 189 -3.06 -22.50 -2.34
N TYR A 190 -1.99 -22.72 -3.08
CA TYR A 190 -1.14 -23.89 -2.98
C TYR A 190 0.28 -23.52 -2.60
N LEU A 191 0.96 -24.44 -1.92
CA LEU A 191 2.33 -24.35 -1.49
C LEU A 191 3.09 -25.62 -1.82
N ALA A 192 4.32 -25.51 -2.32
CA ALA A 192 5.24 -26.61 -2.53
C ALA A 192 6.69 -26.15 -2.33
N THR A 193 7.61 -27.08 -2.04
CA THR A 193 9.05 -26.83 -2.14
C THR A 193 9.52 -26.92 -3.59
N MET A 194 10.66 -26.30 -3.89
CA MET A 194 11.23 -26.22 -5.22
C MET A 194 12.54 -26.98 -5.32
N ALA A 195 12.75 -27.66 -6.46
CA ALA A 195 14.02 -28.32 -6.79
C ALA A 195 15.01 -27.32 -7.41
N ASP A 196 14.51 -26.40 -8.17
CA ASP A 196 15.17 -25.24 -8.78
C ASP A 196 14.12 -24.12 -8.95
N PRO A 197 14.48 -22.86 -9.33
CA PRO A 197 13.52 -21.76 -9.37
C PRO A 197 12.34 -21.90 -10.33
N TRP A 198 12.23 -22.94 -11.12
CA TRP A 198 11.13 -23.18 -12.07
C TRP A 198 10.53 -24.60 -12.01
N THR A 199 11.01 -25.45 -11.05
CA THR A 199 10.57 -26.83 -10.92
C THR A 199 10.15 -27.15 -9.48
N LEU A 200 8.93 -27.64 -9.30
CA LEU A 200 8.47 -28.12 -7.99
C LEU A 200 9.21 -29.38 -7.55
N LYS A 201 9.50 -29.51 -6.26
CA LYS A 201 10.17 -30.65 -5.63
C LYS A 201 9.17 -31.55 -4.90
N SER A 202 8.30 -30.96 -4.10
CA SER A 202 7.28 -31.70 -3.35
C SER A 202 5.95 -31.73 -4.10
N ASP A 203 5.06 -32.62 -3.69
CA ASP A 203 3.65 -32.54 -4.05
C ASP A 203 3.07 -31.22 -3.48
N PRO A 204 2.19 -30.52 -4.22
CA PRO A 204 1.53 -29.32 -3.75
C PRO A 204 0.54 -29.58 -2.62
N VAL A 205 0.52 -28.67 -1.64
CA VAL A 205 -0.45 -28.67 -0.54
C VAL A 205 -1.35 -27.45 -0.67
N ARG A 206 -2.68 -27.67 -0.65
CA ARG A 206 -3.64 -26.56 -0.58
C ARG A 206 -3.67 -25.99 0.84
N ILE A 207 -3.24 -24.74 1.01
CA ILE A 207 -3.15 -24.06 2.31
C ILE A 207 -4.31 -23.11 2.58
N SER A 208 -5.08 -22.72 1.55
CA SER A 208 -6.29 -21.90 1.66
C SER A 208 -7.25 -22.21 0.51
N MET A 209 -8.53 -22.07 0.78
CA MET A 209 -9.60 -22.02 -0.22
C MET A 209 -10.65 -21.01 0.26
N PRO A 210 -11.46 -20.40 -0.64
CA PRO A 210 -12.53 -19.50 -0.24
C PRO A 210 -13.56 -20.16 0.67
N GLU A 211 -13.59 -19.76 1.94
CA GLU A 211 -14.49 -20.29 2.98
C GLU A 211 -15.56 -19.27 3.36
N TYR A 212 -15.17 -18.01 3.54
CA TYR A 212 -16.02 -16.94 4.04
C TYR A 212 -16.80 -16.25 2.93
N ASP A 213 -17.94 -15.67 3.25
CA ASP A 213 -18.79 -14.96 2.27
C ASP A 213 -18.05 -13.79 1.60
N TRP A 214 -17.16 -13.13 2.34
CA TRP A 214 -16.38 -12.01 1.83
C TRP A 214 -15.30 -12.43 0.80
N GLU A 215 -15.01 -13.70 0.63
CA GLU A 215 -14.09 -14.26 -0.37
C GLU A 215 -14.81 -14.64 -1.69
N LYS A 216 -16.13 -14.50 -1.74
CA LYS A 216 -16.97 -15.07 -2.81
C LYS A 216 -17.80 -14.03 -3.56
N TYR A 217 -17.55 -12.76 -3.35
CA TYR A 217 -18.32 -11.71 -4.04
C TYR A 217 -17.89 -11.61 -5.52
N GLY A 218 -18.83 -11.82 -6.44
CA GLY A 218 -18.60 -11.81 -7.89
C GLY A 218 -17.88 -13.05 -8.40
N HIS A 219 -16.78 -13.43 -7.77
CA HIS A 219 -16.00 -14.66 -8.04
C HIS A 219 -15.58 -15.31 -6.72
N ILE A 220 -15.43 -16.63 -6.76
CA ILE A 220 -14.94 -17.45 -5.64
C ILE A 220 -13.42 -17.51 -5.76
N VAL A 221 -12.70 -16.64 -5.04
CA VAL A 221 -11.28 -16.40 -5.29
C VAL A 221 -10.51 -16.19 -4.00
N ASP A 222 -9.43 -16.97 -3.85
CA ASP A 222 -8.22 -16.65 -3.08
C ASP A 222 -7.07 -16.57 -4.08
N GLU A 223 -6.41 -15.41 -4.22
CA GLU A 223 -5.34 -15.17 -5.19
C GLU A 223 -4.27 -14.19 -4.68
N GLY A 224 -3.21 -13.94 -5.46
CA GLY A 224 -2.19 -12.93 -5.15
C GLY A 224 -1.51 -13.14 -3.81
N PRO A 225 -0.96 -14.33 -3.50
CA PRO A 225 -0.28 -14.56 -2.23
C PRO A 225 0.98 -13.71 -2.10
N ALA A 226 1.18 -13.08 -0.94
CA ALA A 226 2.43 -12.40 -0.61
C ALA A 226 2.92 -12.78 0.79
N VAL A 227 4.22 -13.05 0.92
CA VAL A 227 4.80 -13.65 2.12
C VAL A 227 5.55 -12.61 2.95
N LEU A 228 5.31 -12.61 4.26
CA LEU A 228 6.04 -11.80 5.24
C LEU A 228 6.46 -12.66 6.43
N LYS A 229 7.73 -12.65 6.77
CA LYS A 229 8.29 -13.38 7.91
C LYS A 229 8.70 -12.40 8.99
N ARG A 230 8.04 -12.43 10.14
CA ARG A 230 8.30 -11.56 11.30
C ARG A 230 7.82 -12.23 12.58
N ASN A 231 8.47 -11.86 13.68
CA ASN A 231 8.01 -12.18 15.04
C ASN A 231 7.80 -13.68 15.28
N GLY A 232 8.68 -14.55 14.72
CA GLY A 232 8.59 -16.00 14.84
C GLY A 232 7.42 -16.64 14.08
N ARG A 233 6.88 -15.94 13.07
CA ARG A 233 5.75 -16.38 12.27
C ARG A 233 6.00 -16.18 10.78
N VAL A 234 5.32 -17.00 9.99
CA VAL A 234 5.15 -16.82 8.55
C VAL A 234 3.72 -16.35 8.31
N PHE A 235 3.59 -15.19 7.68
CA PHE A 235 2.32 -14.61 7.27
C PHE A 235 2.22 -14.72 5.74
N ILE A 236 1.05 -15.13 5.24
CA ILE A 236 0.71 -15.04 3.83
C ILE A 236 -0.56 -14.20 3.70
N THR A 237 -0.46 -13.03 3.11
CA THR A 237 -1.64 -12.30 2.66
C THR A 237 -2.11 -12.86 1.34
N PHE A 238 -3.40 -12.76 1.08
CA PHE A 238 -4.01 -13.11 -0.19
C PHE A 238 -5.15 -12.15 -0.50
N SER A 239 -5.48 -12.02 -1.76
CA SER A 239 -6.61 -11.22 -2.22
C SER A 239 -7.80 -12.10 -2.48
N ALA A 240 -9.00 -11.57 -2.27
CA ALA A 240 -10.22 -12.34 -2.41
C ALA A 240 -11.35 -11.54 -3.04
N SER A 241 -12.32 -12.27 -3.60
CA SER A 241 -13.44 -11.76 -4.39
C SER A 241 -13.02 -11.26 -5.79
N TRP A 242 -13.93 -10.65 -6.54
CA TRP A 242 -13.59 -10.06 -7.82
C TRP A 242 -12.81 -8.75 -7.66
N THR A 243 -12.21 -8.26 -8.73
CA THR A 243 -11.32 -7.09 -8.71
C THR A 243 -12.04 -5.73 -8.62
N GLY A 244 -13.30 -5.70 -8.15
CA GLY A 244 -14.09 -4.49 -7.90
C GLY A 244 -13.80 -3.84 -6.54
N ALA A 245 -14.75 -3.05 -6.02
CA ALA A 245 -14.63 -2.42 -4.71
C ALA A 245 -14.67 -3.44 -3.54
N GLU A 246 -15.10 -4.63 -3.79
CA GLU A 246 -15.15 -5.75 -2.84
C GLU A 246 -13.84 -6.52 -2.71
N TYR A 247 -12.87 -6.28 -3.59
CA TYR A 247 -11.52 -6.84 -3.50
C TYR A 247 -10.84 -6.42 -2.21
N LYS A 248 -10.22 -7.36 -1.51
CA LYS A 248 -9.66 -7.14 -0.16
C LYS A 248 -8.63 -8.21 0.19
N LEU A 249 -7.85 -7.96 1.24
CA LEU A 249 -6.84 -8.89 1.72
C LEU A 249 -7.35 -9.76 2.87
N GLY A 250 -7.07 -11.06 2.76
CA GLY A 250 -7.08 -12.03 3.85
C GLY A 250 -5.67 -12.28 4.39
N LEU A 251 -5.59 -13.07 5.47
CA LEU A 251 -4.33 -13.40 6.13
C LEU A 251 -4.32 -14.85 6.61
N LEU A 252 -3.29 -15.59 6.20
CA LEU A 252 -2.87 -16.86 6.79
C LEU A 252 -1.69 -16.64 7.72
N THR A 253 -1.62 -17.40 8.80
CA THR A 253 -0.54 -17.35 9.76
C THR A 253 -0.11 -18.77 10.15
N ALA A 254 1.20 -19.02 10.12
CA ALA A 254 1.82 -20.23 10.66
C ALA A 254 2.96 -19.86 11.63
N SER A 255 3.32 -20.75 12.56
CA SER A 255 4.56 -20.61 13.31
C SER A 255 5.77 -20.74 12.37
N GLU A 256 6.84 -20.00 12.65
CA GLU A 256 8.10 -20.15 11.91
C GLU A 256 8.73 -21.55 12.09
N ASP A 257 8.43 -22.25 13.19
CA ASP A 257 8.92 -23.60 13.47
C ASP A 257 8.00 -24.71 12.94
N ALA A 258 6.87 -24.36 12.28
CA ALA A 258 5.90 -25.34 11.79
C ALA A 258 6.33 -25.97 10.47
N ASP A 259 5.84 -27.18 10.18
CA ASP A 259 5.87 -27.72 8.82
C ASP A 259 4.86 -26.96 7.95
N LEU A 260 5.37 -26.13 7.03
CA LEU A 260 4.54 -25.30 6.17
C LEU A 260 3.79 -26.11 5.10
N LEU A 261 4.21 -27.38 4.84
CA LEU A 261 3.48 -28.29 3.95
C LEU A 261 2.39 -29.10 4.68
N ASP A 262 2.21 -28.91 5.97
CA ASP A 262 1.02 -29.39 6.68
C ASP A 262 -0.04 -28.28 6.64
N ALA A 263 -1.14 -28.50 5.91
CA ALA A 263 -2.24 -27.54 5.82
C ALA A 263 -2.80 -27.11 7.20
N SER A 264 -2.73 -28.02 8.21
CA SER A 264 -3.18 -27.74 9.57
C SER A 264 -2.27 -26.77 10.35
N SER A 265 -1.07 -26.49 9.85
CA SER A 265 -0.17 -25.47 10.41
C SER A 265 -0.66 -24.06 10.15
N TRP A 266 -1.54 -23.87 9.18
CA TRP A 266 -2.05 -22.56 8.77
C TRP A 266 -3.36 -22.21 9.46
N SER A 267 -3.41 -21.02 10.02
CA SER A 267 -4.62 -20.41 10.58
C SER A 267 -5.06 -19.26 9.70
N LYS A 268 -6.30 -19.29 9.20
CA LYS A 268 -6.89 -18.25 8.38
C LYS A 268 -7.67 -17.26 9.25
N ASN A 269 -7.44 -15.95 9.04
CA ASN A 269 -8.20 -14.92 9.71
C ASN A 269 -9.65 -14.91 9.18
N PRO A 270 -10.68 -14.98 10.04
CA PRO A 270 -12.08 -15.06 9.61
C PRO A 270 -12.63 -13.74 9.01
N GLN A 271 -11.93 -12.63 9.20
CA GLN A 271 -12.27 -11.33 8.68
C GLN A 271 -11.18 -10.84 7.73
N PRO A 272 -11.49 -10.02 6.72
CA PRO A 272 -10.47 -9.38 5.91
C PRO A 272 -9.60 -8.47 6.79
N VAL A 273 -8.31 -8.41 6.48
CA VAL A 273 -7.35 -7.57 7.22
C VAL A 273 -7.13 -6.21 6.58
N PHE A 274 -7.55 -6.03 5.32
CA PHE A 274 -7.42 -4.80 4.58
C PHE A 274 -8.50 -4.72 3.48
N GLN A 275 -9.26 -3.63 3.42
CA GLN A 275 -10.42 -3.50 2.54
C GLN A 275 -10.71 -2.05 2.17
N SER A 276 -11.63 -1.84 1.23
CA SER A 276 -12.09 -0.52 0.81
C SER A 276 -12.47 0.38 1.98
N HIS A 277 -12.18 1.66 1.84
CA HIS A 277 -12.50 2.67 2.85
C HIS A 277 -13.07 3.94 2.19
N ASP A 278 -14.37 4.19 2.39
CA ASP A 278 -15.09 5.32 1.79
C ASP A 278 -14.46 6.67 2.20
N GLY A 279 -14.11 6.84 3.48
CA GLY A 279 -13.49 8.07 3.97
C GLY A 279 -12.17 8.40 3.28
N ALA A 280 -11.32 7.41 3.00
CA ALA A 280 -10.07 7.60 2.30
C ALA A 280 -10.24 7.63 0.76
N SER A 281 -11.44 7.38 0.23
CA SER A 281 -11.72 7.23 -1.20
C SER A 281 -10.77 6.23 -1.88
N GLN A 282 -10.59 5.06 -1.25
CA GLN A 282 -9.76 3.98 -1.76
C GLN A 282 -10.54 2.68 -1.79
N TYR A 283 -10.62 2.06 -2.97
CA TYR A 283 -11.49 0.93 -3.23
C TYR A 283 -10.76 -0.23 -3.89
N GLY A 284 -11.15 -1.44 -3.47
CA GLY A 284 -10.55 -2.68 -3.96
C GLY A 284 -9.05 -2.78 -3.68
N PRO A 285 -8.57 -2.48 -2.44
CA PRO A 285 -7.15 -2.62 -2.13
C PRO A 285 -6.78 -4.09 -2.10
N GLY A 286 -5.73 -4.48 -2.84
CA GLY A 286 -5.31 -5.88 -2.88
C GLY A 286 -4.09 -6.11 -3.73
N HIS A 287 -3.84 -7.38 -4.02
CA HIS A 287 -2.71 -7.93 -4.77
C HIS A 287 -1.41 -7.27 -4.33
N ASN A 288 -1.10 -7.46 -3.06
CA ASN A 288 -0.01 -6.75 -2.41
C ASN A 288 1.33 -7.49 -2.52
N SER A 289 2.40 -6.74 -2.32
CA SER A 289 3.71 -7.24 -1.96
C SER A 289 4.24 -6.51 -0.73
N PHE A 290 5.39 -6.93 -0.22
CA PHE A 290 6.05 -6.28 0.91
C PHE A 290 7.46 -5.85 0.52
N THR A 291 7.88 -4.70 1.04
CA THR A 291 9.27 -4.23 0.96
C THR A 291 9.64 -3.55 2.28
N VAL A 292 10.79 -2.91 2.34
CA VAL A 292 11.27 -2.20 3.54
C VAL A 292 11.63 -0.75 3.19
N SER A 293 11.62 0.11 4.19
CA SER A 293 12.08 1.50 4.08
C SER A 293 13.55 1.61 3.68
N GLU A 294 13.98 2.83 3.35
CA GLU A 294 15.36 3.14 2.94
C GLU A 294 16.38 2.73 4.00
N ASP A 295 16.07 2.91 5.28
CA ASP A 295 16.92 2.50 6.42
C ASP A 295 16.70 1.03 6.85
N GLY A 296 15.70 0.34 6.25
CA GLY A 296 15.35 -1.05 6.58
C GLY A 296 14.62 -1.24 7.91
N GLN A 297 14.19 -0.16 8.58
CA GLN A 297 13.56 -0.24 9.90
C GLN A 297 12.04 -0.38 9.86
N SER A 298 11.40 -0.05 8.74
CA SER A 298 9.95 -0.16 8.57
C SER A 298 9.59 -1.14 7.47
N ASP A 299 8.62 -1.99 7.73
CA ASP A 299 7.97 -2.79 6.70
C ASP A 299 6.98 -1.92 5.92
N ILE A 300 6.94 -2.08 4.61
CA ILE A 300 6.11 -1.32 3.69
C ILE A 300 5.17 -2.26 2.96
N LEU A 301 3.88 -2.00 3.09
CA LEU A 301 2.84 -2.63 2.28
C LEU A 301 2.77 -1.92 0.93
N VAL A 302 2.94 -2.68 -0.14
CA VAL A 302 2.79 -2.25 -1.53
C VAL A 302 1.51 -2.91 -2.05
N TYR A 303 0.58 -2.14 -2.60
CA TYR A 303 -0.72 -2.68 -3.05
C TYR A 303 -1.28 -1.83 -4.19
N HIS A 304 -2.32 -2.30 -4.85
CA HIS A 304 -3.10 -1.43 -5.71
C HIS A 304 -4.46 -1.08 -5.10
N ALA A 305 -5.00 0.08 -5.47
CA ALA A 305 -6.38 0.46 -5.19
C ALA A 305 -6.87 1.49 -6.22
N ARG A 306 -8.20 1.70 -6.28
CA ARG A 306 -8.86 2.70 -7.12
C ARG A 306 -9.34 3.88 -6.28
N PRO A 307 -9.34 5.12 -6.84
CA PRO A 307 -9.84 6.30 -6.15
C PRO A 307 -11.37 6.44 -6.19
N TYR A 308 -12.09 5.50 -6.82
CA TYR A 308 -13.55 5.49 -6.94
C TYR A 308 -14.11 4.06 -6.84
N LYS A 309 -15.39 3.98 -6.41
CA LYS A 309 -16.08 2.73 -6.12
C LYS A 309 -16.78 2.14 -7.34
N ASP A 310 -17.50 2.98 -8.07
CA ASP A 310 -18.36 2.56 -9.15
C ASP A 310 -17.56 2.41 -10.46
N ILE A 311 -17.59 1.24 -11.06
CA ILE A 311 -16.88 0.89 -12.27
C ILE A 311 -17.89 0.51 -13.35
N ASP A 312 -17.81 1.16 -14.50
CA ASP A 312 -18.57 0.78 -15.67
C ASP A 312 -17.95 -0.44 -16.34
N GLY A 313 -18.71 -1.53 -16.50
CA GLY A 313 -18.27 -2.76 -17.14
C GLY A 313 -17.57 -3.75 -16.20
N ASN A 314 -16.68 -4.58 -16.77
CA ASN A 314 -15.94 -5.56 -15.99
C ASN A 314 -14.78 -4.91 -15.23
N PRO A 315 -14.72 -5.04 -13.89
CA PRO A 315 -13.63 -4.46 -13.10
C PRO A 315 -12.22 -4.91 -13.51
N LEU A 316 -12.07 -6.11 -14.09
CA LEU A 316 -10.79 -6.61 -14.58
C LEU A 316 -10.23 -5.75 -15.73
N ASP A 317 -11.12 -5.23 -16.59
CA ASP A 317 -10.75 -4.41 -17.74
C ASP A 317 -10.50 -2.93 -17.38
N ASN A 318 -10.86 -2.52 -16.15
CA ASN A 318 -10.65 -1.16 -15.69
C ASN A 318 -9.19 -0.95 -15.28
N PRO A 319 -8.43 -0.05 -15.95
CA PRO A 319 -6.99 0.10 -15.74
C PRO A 319 -6.61 0.84 -14.44
N ASP A 320 -7.55 1.50 -13.76
CA ASP A 320 -7.26 2.47 -12.69
C ASP A 320 -6.93 1.82 -11.34
N ARG A 321 -6.35 0.63 -11.38
CA ARG A 321 -5.69 0.02 -10.23
C ARG A 321 -4.31 0.66 -10.06
N HIS A 322 -4.20 1.65 -9.17
CA HIS A 322 -2.99 2.43 -8.98
C HIS A 322 -2.11 1.82 -7.89
N THR A 323 -0.81 1.69 -8.15
CA THR A 323 0.17 1.27 -7.14
C THR A 323 0.25 2.30 -6.01
N ARG A 324 0.19 1.81 -4.78
CA ARG A 324 0.23 2.59 -3.55
C ARG A 324 1.17 1.96 -2.54
N LEU A 325 1.68 2.79 -1.64
CA LEU A 325 2.54 2.39 -0.54
C LEU A 325 1.95 2.85 0.78
N GLN A 326 2.14 2.06 1.83
CA GLN A 326 1.95 2.54 3.20
C GLN A 326 2.86 1.77 4.17
N LYS A 327 3.20 2.42 5.28
CA LYS A 327 3.92 1.76 6.38
C LYS A 327 3.02 0.67 6.97
N LEU A 328 3.57 -0.52 7.17
CA LEU A 328 2.93 -1.60 7.89
C LEU A 328 3.31 -1.51 9.36
N TYR A 329 2.33 -1.51 10.23
CA TYR A 329 2.51 -1.51 11.68
C TYR A 329 2.31 -2.91 12.27
N TRP A 330 2.63 -3.06 13.54
CA TRP A 330 2.54 -4.32 14.26
C TRP A 330 1.70 -4.16 15.51
N ASN A 331 0.79 -5.10 15.75
CA ASN A 331 0.03 -5.19 17.01
C ASN A 331 0.95 -5.72 18.11
N ALA A 332 0.56 -5.50 19.37
CA ALA A 332 1.31 -5.94 20.55
C ALA A 332 1.50 -7.48 20.59
N ASP A 333 0.58 -8.23 19.98
CA ASP A 333 0.67 -9.69 19.88
C ASP A 333 1.60 -10.18 18.74
N GLY A 334 2.24 -9.24 18.00
CA GLY A 334 3.14 -9.52 16.90
C GLY A 334 2.46 -9.84 15.58
N THR A 335 1.14 -9.63 15.44
CA THR A 335 0.44 -9.71 14.16
C THR A 335 0.55 -8.39 13.37
N PRO A 336 0.50 -8.41 12.02
CA PRO A 336 0.55 -7.21 11.22
C PRO A 336 -0.75 -6.38 11.37
N ASN A 337 -0.59 -5.06 11.46
CA ASN A 337 -1.69 -4.10 11.47
C ASN A 337 -1.69 -3.30 10.16
N PHE A 338 -2.58 -3.67 9.26
CA PHE A 338 -2.70 -3.06 7.95
C PHE A 338 -3.36 -1.66 7.98
N GLY A 339 -4.12 -1.35 9.04
CA GLY A 339 -4.89 -0.10 9.11
C GLY A 339 -5.96 -0.03 8.03
N ILE A 340 -6.06 1.15 7.41
CA ILE A 340 -6.92 1.41 6.24
C ILE A 340 -6.07 1.83 5.04
N PRO A 341 -6.53 1.65 3.79
CA PRO A 341 -5.81 2.18 2.64
C PRO A 341 -5.69 3.70 2.73
N VAL A 342 -4.46 4.20 2.54
CA VAL A 342 -4.18 5.63 2.69
C VAL A 342 -4.70 6.42 1.49
N PRO A 343 -5.24 7.64 1.70
CA PRO A 343 -5.73 8.49 0.61
C PRO A 343 -4.59 9.01 -0.27
N ASP A 344 -4.94 9.67 -1.38
CA ASP A 344 -3.98 10.36 -2.22
C ASP A 344 -3.26 11.48 -1.48
N GLY A 345 -1.96 11.58 -1.69
CA GLY A 345 -1.14 12.60 -1.06
C GLY A 345 0.13 12.06 -0.42
N PRO A 346 0.80 12.87 0.44
CA PRO A 346 2.04 12.48 1.10
C PRO A 346 1.82 11.39 2.14
N THR A 347 2.89 10.72 2.53
CA THR A 347 2.91 9.71 3.61
C THR A 347 2.21 10.23 4.87
N PRO A 348 1.24 9.50 5.44
CA PRO A 348 0.74 9.78 6.76
C PRO A 348 1.78 9.43 7.83
N PHE A 349 1.88 10.25 8.87
CA PHE A 349 2.74 10.02 10.03
C PHE A 349 1.90 9.90 11.29
N ARG A 350 2.40 9.11 12.22
CA ARG A 350 2.01 9.16 13.63
C ARG A 350 2.96 10.12 14.36
N PHE A 351 2.46 10.80 15.34
CA PHE A 351 3.20 11.81 16.10
C PHE A 351 3.37 11.32 17.55
N LEU A 352 4.51 10.72 17.84
CA LEU A 352 4.86 10.28 19.18
C LEU A 352 5.26 11.50 20.03
N VAL A 353 4.63 11.66 21.18
CA VAL A 353 4.94 12.77 22.12
C VAL A 353 6.31 12.56 22.77
N HIS A 354 7.18 13.56 22.75
CA HIS A 354 8.49 13.50 23.42
C HIS A 354 8.32 13.21 24.91
N GLY A 355 9.02 12.18 25.43
CA GLY A 355 8.91 11.74 26.82
C GLY A 355 7.53 11.22 27.24
N GLY A 356 6.70 10.85 26.30
CA GLY A 356 5.28 10.52 26.49
C GLY A 356 4.93 9.05 26.60
N ASP A 357 5.84 8.14 26.94
CA ASP A 357 5.56 6.72 27.21
C ASP A 357 4.59 6.09 26.17
N ASP A 358 4.98 6.05 24.89
CA ASP A 358 4.22 5.51 23.75
C ASP A 358 2.87 6.22 23.48
N ARG A 359 2.74 7.48 23.86
CA ARG A 359 1.56 8.30 23.56
C ARG A 359 1.67 8.97 22.22
N TYR A 360 0.68 8.70 21.37
CA TYR A 360 0.55 9.30 20.05
C TYR A 360 -0.54 10.36 20.00
N LEU A 361 -0.34 11.39 19.18
CA LEU A 361 -1.46 12.26 18.81
C LEU A 361 -2.52 11.42 18.10
N ASN A 362 -3.76 11.53 18.54
CA ASN A 362 -4.89 10.86 17.92
C ASN A 362 -6.18 11.66 18.12
N HIS A 363 -7.16 11.48 17.26
CA HIS A 363 -8.47 12.07 17.48
C HIS A 363 -9.45 11.03 18.05
N PHE A 364 -10.31 11.50 18.93
CA PHE A 364 -11.45 10.76 19.46
C PHE A 364 -12.63 11.73 19.57
N ASP A 365 -13.78 11.39 18.98
CA ASP A 365 -14.93 12.31 18.84
C ASP A 365 -14.52 13.68 18.29
N SER A 366 -13.63 13.70 17.31
CA SER A 366 -13.02 14.89 16.70
C SER A 366 -12.15 15.75 17.62
N ARG A 367 -11.98 15.44 18.89
CA ARG A 367 -11.08 16.12 19.82
C ARG A 367 -9.68 15.52 19.74
N LEU A 368 -8.65 16.35 19.59
CA LEU A 368 -7.26 15.86 19.58
C LEU A 368 -6.80 15.49 20.99
N ARG A 369 -6.21 14.31 21.11
CA ARG A 369 -5.72 13.72 22.35
C ARG A 369 -4.29 13.19 22.17
N ALA A 370 -3.62 12.94 23.30
CA ALA A 370 -2.35 12.23 23.37
C ALA A 370 -2.54 10.94 24.15
N GLY A 371 -2.43 9.79 23.50
CA GLY A 371 -2.66 8.48 24.10
C GLY A 371 -2.59 7.37 23.07
N GLU A 372 -3.07 6.19 23.46
CA GLU A 372 -3.27 5.08 22.53
C GLU A 372 -4.50 5.33 21.66
N PRO A 373 -4.41 5.24 20.32
CA PRO A 373 -5.55 5.42 19.43
C PRO A 373 -6.50 4.22 19.51
N ALA A 374 -7.80 4.46 19.34
CA ALA A 374 -8.79 3.39 19.22
C ALA A 374 -8.59 2.58 17.93
N MET A 375 -8.22 3.26 16.84
CA MET A 375 -7.81 2.66 15.57
C MET A 375 -6.50 3.32 15.12
N LEU A 376 -5.63 2.57 14.46
CA LEU A 376 -4.36 3.09 13.93
C LEU A 376 -4.56 4.39 13.13
N ALA A 377 -5.55 4.42 12.25
CA ALA A 377 -5.84 5.55 11.37
C ALA A 377 -6.21 6.85 12.11
N ASP A 378 -6.73 6.76 13.35
CA ASP A 378 -7.05 7.94 14.17
C ASP A 378 -5.80 8.70 14.62
N SER A 379 -4.63 8.06 14.55
CA SER A 379 -3.32 8.67 14.88
C SER A 379 -2.49 9.06 13.66
N GLN A 380 -3.01 8.89 12.45
CA GLN A 380 -2.29 9.15 11.21
C GLN A 380 -2.70 10.47 10.57
N PHE A 381 -1.73 11.38 10.41
CA PHE A 381 -1.94 12.69 9.81
C PHE A 381 -0.91 12.95 8.72
N MET A 382 -1.36 13.56 7.62
CA MET A 382 -0.52 14.02 6.52
C MET A 382 -0.07 15.46 6.78
N ILE A 383 1.22 15.72 6.66
CA ILE A 383 1.75 17.08 6.63
C ILE A 383 1.60 17.59 5.21
N VAL A 384 0.69 18.53 4.99
CA VAL A 384 0.38 19.12 3.68
C VAL A 384 0.73 20.61 3.64
N ALA A 385 0.71 21.22 2.45
CA ALA A 385 0.87 22.68 2.32
C ALA A 385 -0.15 23.41 3.19
N GLY A 386 0.29 24.44 3.90
CA GLY A 386 -0.57 25.19 4.84
C GLY A 386 -1.71 25.92 4.15
N LEU A 387 -2.90 25.81 4.70
CA LEU A 387 -4.11 26.44 4.18
C LEU A 387 -4.04 27.98 4.19
N ALA A 388 -3.24 28.57 5.11
CA ALA A 388 -3.00 30.02 5.21
C ALA A 388 -1.95 30.54 4.22
N GLY A 389 -1.34 29.70 3.39
CA GLY A 389 -0.39 30.12 2.36
C GLY A 389 1.03 29.60 2.53
N SER A 390 1.93 30.09 1.65
CA SER A 390 3.29 29.57 1.49
C SER A 390 4.15 29.67 2.75
N GLY A 391 4.92 28.62 3.04
CA GLY A 391 5.83 28.54 4.17
C GLY A 391 5.21 28.02 5.46
N SER A 392 3.90 27.71 5.45
CA SER A 392 3.22 26.99 6.54
C SER A 392 2.83 25.57 6.12
N VAL A 393 2.47 24.74 7.10
CA VAL A 393 1.92 23.39 6.93
C VAL A 393 0.56 23.27 7.60
N SER A 394 -0.24 22.34 7.16
CA SER A 394 -1.48 21.89 7.82
C SER A 394 -1.41 20.39 8.06
N LEU A 395 -2.10 19.91 9.11
CA LEU A 395 -2.15 18.50 9.46
C LEU A 395 -3.52 17.96 9.05
N ARG A 396 -3.56 17.18 7.96
CA ARG A 396 -4.76 16.56 7.38
C ARG A 396 -4.91 15.14 7.88
N SER A 397 -6.10 14.74 8.31
CA SER A 397 -6.37 13.37 8.73
C SER A 397 -6.23 12.37 7.56
N ALA A 398 -5.72 11.18 7.84
CA ALA A 398 -5.64 10.09 6.86
C ALA A 398 -7.00 9.40 6.65
N ASN A 399 -7.79 9.22 7.71
CA ASN A 399 -9.09 8.55 7.64
C ASN A 399 -10.27 9.49 7.33
N TYR A 400 -10.07 10.82 7.46
CA TYR A 400 -11.02 11.87 7.08
C TYR A 400 -10.30 12.96 6.28
N PRO A 401 -9.95 12.73 5.01
CA PRO A 401 -9.08 13.63 4.24
C PRO A 401 -9.70 14.99 3.89
N ASP A 402 -10.98 15.18 4.17
CA ASP A 402 -11.68 16.48 4.14
C ASP A 402 -11.49 17.30 5.44
N ARG A 403 -10.82 16.74 6.46
CA ARG A 403 -10.66 17.36 7.78
C ARG A 403 -9.20 17.65 8.11
N TYR A 404 -9.03 18.73 8.86
CA TYR A 404 -7.72 19.22 9.32
C TYR A 404 -7.74 19.44 10.82
N LEU A 405 -6.58 19.26 11.46
CA LEU A 405 -6.39 19.71 12.81
C LEU A 405 -6.37 21.23 12.83
N ARG A 406 -7.27 21.83 13.60
CA ARG A 406 -7.30 23.27 13.86
C ARG A 406 -7.52 23.55 15.34
N HIS A 407 -7.04 24.71 15.82
CA HIS A 407 -7.43 25.16 17.16
C HIS A 407 -8.68 26.04 17.12
N ARG A 408 -9.54 25.90 18.12
CA ARG A 408 -10.67 26.78 18.41
C ARG A 408 -10.84 26.88 19.92
N ASN A 409 -10.97 28.11 20.43
CA ASN A 409 -11.04 28.37 21.88
C ASN A 409 -9.86 27.77 22.68
N GLY A 410 -8.67 27.71 22.08
CA GLY A 410 -7.48 27.16 22.70
C GLY A 410 -7.34 25.62 22.64
N GLU A 411 -8.34 24.90 22.13
CA GLU A 411 -8.38 23.44 22.02
C GLU A 411 -8.17 22.99 20.58
N PHE A 412 -7.52 21.83 20.34
CA PHE A 412 -7.38 21.24 19.01
C PHE A 412 -8.50 20.26 18.67
N TRP A 413 -9.05 20.44 17.48
CA TRP A 413 -10.15 19.65 16.93
C TRP A 413 -9.86 19.21 15.49
N LEU A 414 -10.40 18.07 15.10
CA LEU A 414 -10.42 17.58 13.72
C LEU A 414 -11.72 18.03 13.06
N ASP A 415 -11.70 19.18 12.41
CA ASP A 415 -12.89 19.78 11.79
C ASP A 415 -12.85 19.67 10.26
N ALA A 416 -14.02 19.55 9.62
CA ALA A 416 -14.15 19.61 8.18
C ALA A 416 -13.66 20.96 7.64
N PHE A 417 -13.08 20.94 6.44
CA PHE A 417 -12.56 22.15 5.80
C PHE A 417 -13.65 23.22 5.62
N GLU A 418 -13.33 24.45 6.02
CA GLU A 418 -14.15 25.63 5.77
C GLU A 418 -13.30 26.66 5.00
N ASP A 419 -13.83 27.19 3.90
CA ASP A 419 -13.15 28.20 3.08
C ASP A 419 -13.28 29.62 3.70
N THR A 420 -12.76 29.79 4.94
CA THR A 420 -12.68 31.06 5.65
C THR A 420 -11.23 31.34 6.06
N ASP A 421 -10.85 32.62 6.08
CA ASP A 421 -9.50 33.03 6.50
C ASP A 421 -9.19 32.60 7.93
N LEU A 422 -10.17 32.66 8.82
CA LEU A 422 -10.02 32.25 10.22
C LEU A 422 -9.71 30.75 10.30
N TYR A 423 -10.51 29.90 9.61
CA TYR A 423 -10.27 28.45 9.60
C TYR A 423 -8.86 28.13 9.08
N LYS A 424 -8.49 28.75 7.95
CA LYS A 424 -7.19 28.53 7.32
C LYS A 424 -6.03 28.89 8.24
N GLN A 425 -6.14 29.99 8.97
CA GLN A 425 -5.12 30.41 9.94
C GLN A 425 -5.08 29.48 11.15
N ASP A 426 -6.23 29.10 11.72
CA ASP A 426 -6.33 28.20 12.86
C ASP A 426 -5.80 26.77 12.56
N ALA A 427 -5.85 26.35 11.27
CA ALA A 427 -5.39 25.04 10.81
C ALA A 427 -3.98 25.07 10.18
N SER A 428 -3.25 26.20 10.30
CA SER A 428 -1.92 26.34 9.70
C SER A 428 -0.85 26.59 10.77
N PHE A 429 0.31 25.97 10.53
CA PHE A 429 1.42 25.97 11.48
C PHE A 429 2.74 26.26 10.78
N GLN A 430 3.66 26.89 11.51
CA GLN A 430 5.08 26.87 11.15
C GLN A 430 5.70 25.61 11.74
N GLN A 431 6.13 24.68 10.89
CA GLN A 431 6.90 23.53 11.34
C GLN A 431 8.28 23.98 11.80
N ARG A 432 8.67 23.60 13.00
CA ARG A 432 9.97 23.91 13.63
C ARG A 432 10.68 22.61 13.98
N ALA A 433 12.00 22.68 14.17
CA ALA A 433 12.72 21.64 14.90
C ALA A 433 12.10 21.50 16.29
N GLY A 434 12.07 20.28 16.83
CA GLY A 434 11.50 20.04 18.15
C GLY A 434 12.14 20.89 19.23
N LEU A 435 11.34 21.52 20.07
CA LEU A 435 11.79 22.47 21.08
C LEU A 435 12.62 21.80 22.18
N ALA A 436 12.31 20.55 22.55
CA ALA A 436 13.05 19.78 23.55
C ALA A 436 14.13 18.89 22.92
N ASP A 437 13.91 18.42 21.70
CA ASP A 437 14.85 17.59 20.95
C ASP A 437 14.75 17.93 19.46
N SER A 438 15.85 18.42 18.88
CA SER A 438 15.92 18.87 17.49
C SER A 438 15.69 17.73 16.47
N ASN A 439 15.75 16.45 16.87
CA ASN A 439 15.38 15.31 16.03
C ASN A 439 13.87 15.17 15.86
N GLY A 440 13.07 15.79 16.72
CA GLY A 440 11.64 15.88 16.60
C GLY A 440 11.17 17.13 15.84
N VAL A 441 9.85 17.32 15.80
CA VAL A 441 9.17 18.47 15.21
C VAL A 441 8.29 19.16 16.25
N SER A 442 8.07 20.47 16.08
CA SER A 442 7.10 21.26 16.83
C SER A 442 6.28 22.10 15.86
N PHE A 443 5.01 22.36 16.19
CA PHE A 443 4.07 23.08 15.33
C PHE A 443 3.65 24.39 16.00
N GLN A 444 4.19 25.51 15.52
CA GLN A 444 3.90 26.85 15.97
C GLN A 444 2.68 27.40 15.23
N SER A 445 1.68 27.92 15.94
CA SER A 445 0.50 28.50 15.31
C SER A 445 0.85 29.71 14.44
N VAL A 446 0.21 29.82 13.27
CA VAL A 446 0.44 30.96 12.36
C VAL A 446 -0.17 32.24 12.90
N ASN A 447 -1.39 32.19 13.44
CA ASN A 447 -2.11 33.37 13.95
C ASN A 447 -1.86 33.67 15.42
N TYR A 448 -1.25 32.73 16.17
CA TYR A 448 -0.80 32.95 17.56
C TYR A 448 0.69 32.53 17.69
N PRO A 449 1.66 33.32 17.22
CA PRO A 449 3.04 32.88 17.02
C PRO A 449 3.81 32.60 18.34
N ASP A 450 3.28 32.97 19.50
CA ASP A 450 3.86 32.59 20.80
C ASP A 450 3.36 31.18 21.26
N TYR A 451 2.38 30.59 20.56
CA TYR A 451 1.73 29.36 20.96
C TYR A 451 2.04 28.21 20.00
N TYR A 452 2.06 27.03 20.56
CA TYR A 452 2.34 25.77 19.86
C TYR A 452 1.22 24.74 20.10
N LEU A 453 1.08 23.79 19.17
CA LEU A 453 0.39 22.54 19.41
C LEU A 453 1.12 21.81 20.54
N ARG A 454 0.50 21.61 21.69
CA ARG A 454 1.12 21.12 22.92
C ARG A 454 0.19 20.15 23.66
N ARG A 455 0.76 19.07 24.16
CA ARG A 455 0.05 18.16 25.06
C ARG A 455 -0.27 18.87 26.38
N SER A 456 -1.47 18.66 26.90
CA SER A 456 -2.00 19.13 28.18
C SER A 456 -2.77 18.01 28.86
N GLY A 457 -2.07 17.20 29.66
CA GLY A 457 -2.63 15.95 30.19
C GLY A 457 -2.88 14.91 29.09
N ASP A 458 -4.12 14.47 28.95
CA ASP A 458 -4.57 13.53 27.90
C ASP A 458 -5.07 14.24 26.63
N TYR A 459 -5.11 15.57 26.62
CA TYR A 459 -5.56 16.38 25.48
C TYR A 459 -4.40 17.13 24.82
N VAL A 460 -4.69 17.76 23.71
CA VAL A 460 -3.77 18.63 23.01
C VAL A 460 -4.42 19.99 22.83
N ASP A 461 -3.74 21.03 23.33
CA ASP A 461 -4.23 22.39 23.37
C ASP A 461 -3.20 23.36 22.75
N LEU A 462 -3.65 24.56 22.41
CA LEU A 462 -2.79 25.66 22.02
C LEU A 462 -2.11 26.22 23.27
N GLY A 463 -0.81 26.06 23.39
CA GLY A 463 -0.08 26.38 24.63
C GLY A 463 1.24 27.12 24.44
N LEU A 464 1.64 27.90 25.47
CA LEU A 464 2.96 28.49 25.57
C LEU A 464 4.02 27.41 25.84
N THR A 465 5.28 27.71 25.54
CA THR A 465 6.44 26.80 25.69
C THR A 465 7.60 27.44 26.47
N GLY A 466 7.26 28.17 27.55
CA GLY A 466 8.21 28.89 28.36
C GLY A 466 9.06 28.02 29.30
N THR A 467 8.65 26.79 29.58
CA THR A 467 9.37 25.87 30.46
C THR A 467 9.86 24.65 29.69
N THR A 468 10.87 23.94 30.22
CA THR A 468 11.37 22.68 29.61
C THR A 468 10.30 21.61 29.51
N ALA A 469 9.40 21.50 30.47
CA ALA A 469 8.28 20.56 30.43
C ALA A 469 7.32 20.91 29.30
N GLU A 470 6.96 22.17 29.11
CA GLU A 470 6.10 22.65 28.03
C GLU A 470 6.75 22.48 26.66
N GLN A 471 8.08 22.63 26.55
CA GLN A 471 8.83 22.34 25.33
C GLN A 471 8.81 20.86 25.00
N SER A 472 8.95 19.99 26.00
CA SER A 472 8.78 18.54 25.85
C SER A 472 7.38 18.18 25.34
N ASP A 473 6.34 18.75 25.95
CA ASP A 473 4.93 18.51 25.56
C ASP A 473 4.58 19.06 24.16
N ALA A 474 5.39 19.96 23.59
CA ALA A 474 5.25 20.52 22.25
C ALA A 474 6.22 19.92 21.21
N THR A 475 6.95 18.85 21.57
CA THR A 475 7.88 18.15 20.69
C THR A 475 7.35 16.77 20.35
N PHE A 476 7.39 16.41 19.05
CA PHE A 476 6.86 15.14 18.53
C PHE A 476 7.88 14.48 17.63
N PHE A 477 7.96 13.14 17.70
CA PHE A 477 8.72 12.35 16.75
C PHE A 477 7.77 11.78 15.69
N LEU A 478 8.19 11.84 14.44
CA LEU A 478 7.43 11.30 13.30
C LEU A 478 7.76 9.82 13.14
N GLU A 479 6.69 9.00 13.11
CA GLU A 479 6.77 7.57 12.93
C GLU A 479 6.02 7.09 11.68
#